data_3c7f04d80cc98df8ddacad0719cd0708
#
_entry.id   3c7f04d80cc98df8ddacad0719cd0708
#
_cell.length_a   1.000
_cell.length_b   1.000
_cell.length_c   1.000
_cell.angle_alpha   90.00
_cell.angle_beta   90.00
_cell.angle_gamma   90.00
#
_symmetry.space_group_name_H-M   'P 1'
#
loop_
_entity.id
_entity.type
_entity.pdbx_description
1 polymer ?
#
loop_
_entity_poly.entity_id
_entity_poly.type
_entity_poly.pdbx_seq_one_letter_code
_entity_poly.pdbx_strand_id
1 'polypeptide(L)'
;MNKIEKKRLLKVRKNISKKRPHFKRFESWRFVRIKDQWRKPRGIDNKMRTEEQGWPKSVKVGYRGPAAVRGLHASGYEEVMIWNTADLANVDPETQVARIGGTVGGRKREAILAKAEELEIRILNPGVQEEEGDFEDLEDEEEFEDLDDEDDDEEEDEDMEEDEV
;
A
#
# COMPACT_ATOMS: atom_id res chain seq x y z
N MET A 1 20.39 -4.79 -7.35
CA MET A 1 19.21 -4.81 -8.27
C MET A 1 19.17 -3.50 -9.03
N ASN A 2 18.99 -3.52 -10.36
CA ASN A 2 18.93 -2.30 -11.17
C ASN A 2 17.69 -1.47 -10.80
N LYS A 3 17.80 -0.11 -10.79
CA LYS A 3 16.72 0.83 -10.43
C LYS A 3 15.46 0.65 -11.31
N ILE A 4 15.66 0.35 -12.60
CA ILE A 4 14.56 0.09 -13.56
C ILE A 4 13.82 -1.20 -13.20
N GLU A 5 14.56 -2.26 -12.91
CA GLU A 5 14.00 -3.55 -12.53
C GLU A 5 13.22 -3.47 -11.20
N LYS A 6 13.77 -2.76 -10.21
CA LYS A 6 13.10 -2.47 -8.94
C LYS A 6 11.75 -1.78 -9.15
N LYS A 7 11.70 -0.73 -10.00
CA LYS A 7 10.47 0.00 -10.34
C LYS A 7 9.43 -0.92 -11.00
N ARG A 8 9.87 -1.78 -11.94
CA ARG A 8 9.01 -2.79 -12.59
C ARG A 8 8.41 -3.77 -11.56
N LEU A 9 9.23 -4.32 -10.67
CA LEU A 9 8.80 -5.27 -9.65
C LEU A 9 7.84 -4.65 -8.62
N LEU A 10 8.04 -3.38 -8.25
CA LEU A 10 7.12 -2.64 -7.39
C LEU A 10 5.75 -2.45 -8.06
N LYS A 11 5.71 -2.17 -9.38
CA LYS A 11 4.46 -2.10 -10.15
C LYS A 11 3.75 -3.46 -10.17
N VAL A 12 4.48 -4.55 -10.40
CA VAL A 12 3.94 -5.92 -10.34
C VAL A 12 3.39 -6.23 -8.94
N ARG A 13 4.13 -5.88 -7.87
CA ARG A 13 3.67 -6.02 -6.48
C ARG A 13 2.36 -5.28 -6.24
N LYS A 14 2.22 -4.03 -6.72
CA LYS A 14 0.99 -3.22 -6.60
C LYS A 14 -0.19 -3.89 -7.32
N ASN A 15 0.04 -4.42 -8.53
CA ASN A 15 -0.99 -5.11 -9.31
C ASN A 15 -1.45 -6.42 -8.62
N ILE A 16 -0.52 -7.22 -8.09
CA ILE A 16 -0.85 -8.43 -7.33
C ILE A 16 -1.65 -8.06 -6.07
N SER A 17 -1.26 -7.00 -5.37
CA SER A 17 -1.95 -6.54 -4.17
C SER A 17 -3.40 -6.11 -4.45
N LYS A 18 -3.65 -5.41 -5.57
CA LYS A 18 -5.00 -5.01 -5.98
C LYS A 18 -5.90 -6.21 -6.31
N LYS A 19 -5.33 -7.27 -6.92
CA LYS A 19 -6.06 -8.48 -7.32
C LYS A 19 -6.18 -9.51 -6.18
N ARG A 20 -5.52 -9.29 -5.05
CA ARG A 20 -5.53 -10.22 -3.92
C ARG A 20 -6.89 -10.22 -3.25
N PRO A 21 -7.52 -11.41 -3.02
CA PRO A 21 -8.75 -11.49 -2.26
C PRO A 21 -8.52 -11.09 -0.80
N HIS A 22 -9.55 -10.58 -0.16
CA HIS A 22 -9.52 -10.35 1.28
C HIS A 22 -9.66 -11.68 2.01
N PHE A 23 -8.63 -12.07 2.76
CA PHE A 23 -8.62 -13.32 3.51
C PHE A 23 -9.35 -13.16 4.83
N LYS A 24 -10.49 -13.82 4.94
CA LYS A 24 -11.34 -13.80 6.13
C LYS A 24 -11.24 -15.09 6.94
N ARG A 25 -11.52 -15.01 8.22
CA ARG A 25 -11.69 -16.19 9.06
C ARG A 25 -12.96 -16.92 8.66
N PHE A 26 -12.94 -18.27 8.74
CA PHE A 26 -14.13 -19.10 8.49
C PHE A 26 -15.30 -18.66 9.39
N GLU A 27 -16.50 -18.48 8.80
CA GLU A 27 -17.75 -18.06 9.46
C GLU A 27 -17.75 -16.64 10.05
N SER A 28 -16.73 -15.81 9.80
CA SER A 28 -16.70 -14.42 10.28
C SER A 28 -17.80 -13.54 9.65
N TRP A 29 -18.21 -13.84 8.44
CA TRP A 29 -19.32 -13.17 7.76
C TRP A 29 -20.71 -13.57 8.31
N ARG A 30 -20.81 -14.68 9.04
CA ARG A 30 -22.06 -15.19 9.61
C ARG A 30 -22.24 -14.80 11.08
N PHE A 31 -21.16 -14.74 11.85
CA PHE A 31 -21.19 -14.49 13.28
C PHE A 31 -20.47 -13.19 13.64
N VAL A 32 -21.21 -12.18 14.13
CA VAL A 32 -20.67 -10.87 14.52
C VAL A 32 -19.56 -10.95 15.57
N ARG A 33 -19.65 -11.91 16.51
CA ARG A 33 -18.62 -12.13 17.55
C ARG A 33 -17.30 -12.67 17.01
N ILE A 34 -17.26 -13.20 15.77
CA ILE A 34 -16.04 -13.71 15.14
C ILE A 34 -15.41 -12.58 14.32
N LYS A 35 -14.24 -12.11 14.74
CA LYS A 35 -13.48 -11.08 14.02
C LYS A 35 -12.96 -11.63 12.68
N ASP A 36 -12.92 -10.80 11.65
CA ASP A 36 -12.48 -11.14 10.29
C ASP A 36 -11.00 -11.53 10.16
N GLN A 37 -10.24 -11.36 11.20
CA GLN A 37 -8.81 -11.67 11.21
C GLN A 37 -8.54 -13.09 10.78
N TRP A 38 -7.69 -13.28 9.76
CA TRP A 38 -7.37 -14.58 9.20
C TRP A 38 -6.96 -15.61 10.25
N ARG A 39 -7.54 -16.77 10.14
CA ARG A 39 -7.13 -17.99 10.82
C ARG A 39 -7.13 -19.16 9.83
N LYS A 40 -6.10 -20.02 9.79
CA LYS A 40 -6.04 -21.18 8.91
C LYS A 40 -7.14 -22.19 9.29
N PRO A 41 -8.03 -22.56 8.36
CA PRO A 41 -9.07 -23.56 8.62
C PRO A 41 -8.44 -24.95 8.82
N ARG A 42 -8.84 -25.67 9.87
CA ARG A 42 -8.27 -26.98 10.25
C ARG A 42 -9.31 -28.10 10.34
N GLY A 43 -10.60 -27.79 10.34
CA GLY A 43 -11.67 -28.80 10.42
C GLY A 43 -11.62 -29.81 9.27
N ILE A 44 -11.96 -31.07 9.53
CA ILE A 44 -11.94 -32.14 8.52
C ILE A 44 -12.84 -31.78 7.34
N ASP A 45 -14.09 -31.37 7.59
CA ASP A 45 -15.10 -31.07 6.58
C ASP A 45 -15.23 -29.56 6.32
N ASN A 46 -14.18 -28.79 6.63
CA ASN A 46 -14.22 -27.35 6.41
C ASN A 46 -14.11 -27.04 4.91
N LYS A 47 -15.21 -26.60 4.32
CA LYS A 47 -15.33 -26.29 2.89
C LYS A 47 -14.35 -25.21 2.39
N MET A 48 -13.96 -24.28 3.26
CA MET A 48 -12.91 -23.31 2.94
C MET A 48 -11.53 -23.98 2.86
N ARG A 49 -11.27 -25.02 3.67
CA ARG A 49 -10.03 -25.81 3.61
C ARG A 49 -9.96 -26.67 2.35
N THR A 50 -11.09 -27.26 1.96
CA THR A 50 -11.22 -28.09 0.75
C THR A 50 -11.35 -27.26 -0.53
N GLU A 51 -11.49 -25.92 -0.38
CA GLU A 51 -11.57 -24.96 -1.50
C GLU A 51 -12.76 -25.19 -2.42
N GLU A 52 -13.89 -25.57 -1.87
CA GLU A 52 -15.12 -25.72 -2.61
C GLU A 52 -15.56 -24.39 -3.26
N GLN A 53 -16.24 -24.51 -4.40
CA GLN A 53 -16.78 -23.36 -5.11
C GLN A 53 -17.76 -22.57 -4.24
N GLY A 54 -17.72 -21.23 -4.35
CA GLY A 54 -18.59 -20.35 -3.53
C GLY A 54 -18.05 -19.99 -2.15
N TRP A 55 -16.97 -20.63 -1.67
CA TRP A 55 -16.33 -20.28 -0.41
C TRP A 55 -15.17 -19.29 -0.56
N PRO A 56 -14.89 -18.45 0.46
CA PRO A 56 -13.78 -17.52 0.41
C PRO A 56 -12.44 -18.23 0.18
N LYS A 57 -11.56 -17.58 -0.57
CA LYS A 57 -10.25 -18.16 -0.90
C LYS A 57 -9.36 -18.27 0.32
N SER A 58 -8.63 -19.37 0.40
CA SER A 58 -7.61 -19.62 1.41
C SER A 58 -6.29 -18.94 1.05
N VAL A 59 -5.48 -18.61 2.07
CA VAL A 59 -4.13 -18.05 1.88
C VAL A 59 -3.23 -19.08 1.21
N LYS A 60 -2.66 -18.71 0.05
CA LYS A 60 -1.71 -19.52 -0.72
C LYS A 60 -0.46 -18.72 -1.09
N VAL A 61 0.62 -19.44 -1.36
CA VAL A 61 1.91 -18.87 -1.75
C VAL A 61 1.78 -18.01 -3.03
N GLY A 62 0.92 -18.40 -4.00
CA GLY A 62 0.71 -17.67 -5.25
C GLY A 62 0.19 -16.24 -5.09
N TYR A 63 -0.40 -15.89 -3.93
CA TYR A 63 -0.82 -14.52 -3.63
C TYR A 63 0.31 -13.62 -3.10
N ARG A 64 1.52 -14.14 -2.94
CA ARG A 64 2.67 -13.33 -2.49
C ARG A 64 3.21 -12.44 -3.62
N GLY A 65 3.71 -11.28 -3.23
CA GLY A 65 4.45 -10.40 -4.15
C GLY A 65 5.85 -10.96 -4.47
N PRO A 66 6.52 -10.39 -5.49
CA PRO A 66 7.88 -10.78 -5.89
C PRO A 66 8.85 -10.73 -4.71
N ALA A 67 9.73 -11.73 -4.60
CA ALA A 67 10.63 -11.88 -3.46
C ALA A 67 11.56 -10.68 -3.26
N ALA A 68 12.11 -10.15 -4.35
CA ALA A 68 13.08 -9.06 -4.34
C ALA A 68 12.55 -7.70 -3.81
N VAL A 69 11.22 -7.48 -3.85
CA VAL A 69 10.58 -6.24 -3.38
C VAL A 69 9.63 -6.49 -2.21
N ARG A 70 9.67 -7.70 -1.66
CA ARG A 70 8.87 -8.07 -0.49
C ARG A 70 9.46 -7.42 0.77
N GLY A 71 8.62 -6.85 1.61
CA GLY A 71 9.09 -6.18 2.83
C GLY A 71 9.50 -4.72 2.65
N LEU A 72 9.76 -4.26 1.44
CA LEU A 72 10.07 -2.84 1.22
C LEU A 72 8.85 -1.96 1.48
N HIS A 73 9.08 -0.73 1.88
CA HIS A 73 8.04 0.32 1.94
C HIS A 73 7.38 0.53 0.56
N ALA A 74 6.23 1.22 0.51
CA ALA A 74 5.53 1.53 -0.74
C ALA A 74 6.38 2.36 -1.71
N SER A 75 7.22 3.25 -1.18
CA SER A 75 8.19 4.05 -1.93
C SER A 75 9.35 3.25 -2.51
N GLY A 76 9.51 1.99 -2.09
CA GLY A 76 10.57 1.10 -2.56
C GLY A 76 11.83 1.09 -1.69
N TYR A 77 11.88 1.87 -0.61
CA TYR A 77 12.98 1.86 0.34
C TYR A 77 12.80 0.77 1.40
N GLU A 78 13.90 0.35 2.01
CA GLU A 78 13.91 -0.54 3.16
C GLU A 78 13.64 0.28 4.44
N GLU A 79 12.69 -0.17 5.26
CA GLU A 79 12.38 0.50 6.53
C GLU A 79 13.38 0.08 7.61
N VAL A 80 14.04 1.05 8.25
CA VAL A 80 14.89 0.85 9.41
C VAL A 80 14.27 1.54 10.62
N MET A 81 14.06 0.78 11.71
CA MET A 81 13.54 1.32 12.97
C MET A 81 14.66 2.00 13.74
N ILE A 82 14.40 3.22 14.19
CA ILE A 82 15.34 4.03 14.99
C ILE A 82 14.72 4.45 16.32
N TRP A 83 15.53 4.45 17.35
CA TRP A 83 15.14 4.88 18.71
C TRP A 83 16.03 5.99 19.27
N ASN A 84 17.22 6.18 18.68
CA ASN A 84 18.20 7.17 19.12
C ASN A 84 18.86 7.84 17.90
N THR A 85 19.47 9.01 18.14
CA THR A 85 20.24 9.73 17.11
C THR A 85 21.47 8.96 16.62
N ALA A 86 22.02 8.07 17.45
CA ALA A 86 23.14 7.22 17.05
C ALA A 86 22.77 6.18 15.98
N ASP A 87 21.52 5.71 16.00
CA ASP A 87 21.03 4.72 15.04
C ASP A 87 21.01 5.25 13.60
N LEU A 88 20.90 6.59 13.44
CA LEU A 88 20.92 7.25 12.11
C LEU A 88 22.25 7.09 11.38
N ALA A 89 23.35 6.99 12.10
CA ALA A 89 24.68 6.83 11.49
C ALA A 89 24.83 5.51 10.70
N ASN A 90 23.96 4.53 10.97
CA ASN A 90 23.97 3.23 10.30
C ASN A 90 22.95 3.13 9.16
N VAL A 91 22.23 4.21 8.85
CA VAL A 91 21.17 4.23 7.81
C VAL A 91 21.75 4.76 6.49
N ASP A 92 21.54 4.02 5.43
CA ASP A 92 21.90 4.38 4.06
C ASP A 92 20.84 5.30 3.44
N PRO A 93 21.12 6.58 3.15
CA PRO A 93 20.11 7.51 2.61
C PRO A 93 19.60 7.12 1.21
N GLU A 94 20.40 6.39 0.41
CA GLU A 94 20.01 5.99 -0.95
C GLU A 94 19.05 4.78 -0.99
N THR A 95 19.20 3.83 -0.05
CA THR A 95 18.50 2.54 -0.11
C THR A 95 17.48 2.36 1.01
N GLN A 96 17.66 3.06 2.12
CA GLN A 96 16.89 2.91 3.34
C GLN A 96 16.11 4.18 3.68
N VAL A 97 15.12 4.01 4.54
CA VAL A 97 14.30 5.09 5.09
C VAL A 97 14.10 4.84 6.58
N ALA A 98 14.24 5.87 7.38
CA ALA A 98 14.14 5.77 8.81
C ALA A 98 12.68 5.85 9.29
N ARG A 99 12.36 5.05 10.32
CA ARG A 99 11.06 5.09 11.01
C ARG A 99 11.30 5.20 12.50
N ILE A 100 10.83 6.27 13.11
CA ILE A 100 10.96 6.51 14.54
C ILE A 100 10.05 5.55 15.32
N GLY A 101 10.60 4.87 16.32
CA GLY A 101 9.85 3.96 17.18
C GLY A 101 8.74 4.69 17.95
N GLY A 102 7.57 4.03 18.14
CA GLY A 102 6.42 4.62 18.83
C GLY A 102 6.65 4.97 20.29
N THR A 103 7.66 4.37 20.94
CA THR A 103 8.03 4.63 22.34
C THR A 103 8.97 5.82 22.51
N VAL A 104 9.44 6.44 21.41
CA VAL A 104 10.33 7.61 21.44
C VAL A 104 9.52 8.85 21.81
N GLY A 105 9.88 9.50 22.91
CA GLY A 105 9.24 10.74 23.38
C GLY A 105 9.61 11.97 22.54
N GLY A 106 8.85 13.08 22.68
CA GLY A 106 8.97 14.31 21.89
C GLY A 106 10.39 14.85 21.80
N ARG A 107 11.02 15.11 22.94
CA ARG A 107 12.39 15.64 23.03
C ARG A 107 13.44 14.83 22.24
N LYS A 108 13.35 13.48 22.26
CA LYS A 108 14.24 12.65 21.46
C LYS A 108 13.85 12.64 19.98
N ARG A 109 12.56 12.77 19.70
CA ARG A 109 12.04 12.83 18.32
C ARG A 109 12.56 14.07 17.61
N GLU A 110 12.50 15.24 18.23
CA GLU A 110 13.05 16.49 17.71
C GLU A 110 14.56 16.38 17.41
N ALA A 111 15.33 15.83 18.35
CA ALA A 111 16.76 15.59 18.15
C ALA A 111 17.06 14.59 17.01
N ILE A 112 16.19 13.59 16.79
CA ILE A 112 16.32 12.65 15.67
C ILE A 112 15.97 13.34 14.36
N LEU A 113 14.93 14.19 14.32
CA LEU A 113 14.53 14.94 13.12
C LEU A 113 15.64 15.88 12.67
N ALA A 114 16.14 16.73 13.57
CA ALA A 114 17.23 17.66 13.28
C ALA A 114 18.47 16.92 12.72
N LYS A 115 18.84 15.79 13.34
CA LYS A 115 20.00 15.01 12.87
C LYS A 115 19.75 14.29 11.56
N ALA A 116 18.51 13.88 11.28
CA ALA A 116 18.15 13.26 10.00
C ALA A 116 18.19 14.24 8.84
N GLU A 117 17.84 15.50 9.07
CA GLU A 117 17.98 16.61 8.11
C GLU A 117 19.44 16.88 7.78
N GLU A 118 20.34 16.92 8.78
CA GLU A 118 21.78 17.06 8.56
C GLU A 118 22.38 15.92 7.71
N LEU A 119 21.84 14.70 7.85
CA LEU A 119 22.31 13.51 7.14
C LEU A 119 21.52 13.22 5.85
N GLU A 120 20.58 14.07 5.47
CA GLU A 120 19.67 13.89 4.33
C GLU A 120 18.88 12.56 4.34
N ILE A 121 18.60 12.04 5.54
CA ILE A 121 17.89 10.78 5.74
C ILE A 121 16.38 11.05 5.80
N ARG A 122 15.60 10.40 4.92
CA ARG A 122 14.15 10.51 4.90
C ARG A 122 13.53 9.79 6.10
N ILE A 123 12.64 10.49 6.83
CA ILE A 123 11.85 9.92 7.92
C ILE A 123 10.41 9.69 7.44
N LEU A 124 9.83 8.50 7.73
CA LEU A 124 8.46 8.13 7.35
C LEU A 124 7.38 8.74 8.23
N ASN A 125 7.69 9.01 9.49
CA ASN A 125 6.74 9.48 10.50
C ASN A 125 7.30 10.65 11.33
N PRO A 126 7.55 11.80 10.70
CA PRO A 126 8.09 12.97 11.42
C PRO A 126 7.13 13.47 12.51
N GLY A 127 5.83 13.30 12.34
CA GLY A 127 4.78 13.90 13.17
C GLY A 127 4.20 15.13 12.47
N VAL A 128 3.24 15.77 13.12
CA VAL A 128 2.77 17.08 12.71
C VAL A 128 3.85 18.06 13.17
N GLN A 129 4.57 18.67 12.24
CA GLN A 129 5.31 19.89 12.52
C GLN A 129 4.23 20.96 12.56
N GLU A 130 4.03 21.58 13.73
CA GLU A 130 3.31 22.84 13.79
C GLU A 130 4.23 23.83 13.10
N GLU A 131 3.99 24.06 11.83
CA GLU A 131 4.53 25.22 11.12
C GLU A 131 3.87 26.44 11.78
N GLU A 132 4.57 27.04 12.74
CA GLU A 132 4.27 28.39 13.19
C GLU A 132 4.62 29.34 12.05
N GLY A 133 3.73 29.51 11.10
CA GLY A 133 3.93 30.42 9.99
C GLY A 133 2.94 30.18 8.86
N ASP A 134 2.08 31.16 8.66
CA ASP A 134 1.30 31.44 7.47
C ASP A 134 0.07 30.54 7.21
N PHE A 135 -0.93 30.78 8.05
CA PHE A 135 -2.33 30.51 7.71
C PHE A 135 -2.96 31.72 6.95
N GLU A 136 -2.15 32.44 6.20
CA GLU A 136 -2.61 33.47 5.26
C GLU A 136 -2.16 33.02 3.86
N ASP A 137 -3.11 32.64 3.01
CA ASP A 137 -3.08 32.37 1.58
C ASP A 137 -3.40 30.94 1.13
N LEU A 138 -4.54 30.38 1.59
CA LEU A 138 -5.20 29.27 0.91
C LEU A 138 -6.70 29.56 0.67
N GLU A 139 -7.04 30.80 0.32
CA GLU A 139 -8.38 31.13 -0.15
C GLU A 139 -8.49 31.43 -1.65
N ASP A 140 -7.51 31.09 -2.45
CA ASP A 140 -7.64 31.26 -3.92
C ASP A 140 -6.92 30.12 -4.63
N GLU A 141 -7.61 29.02 -4.90
CA GLU A 141 -7.42 28.14 -6.07
C GLU A 141 -8.35 26.93 -6.02
N GLU A 142 -9.67 27.18 -5.87
CA GLU A 142 -10.69 26.26 -6.36
C GLU A 142 -11.11 26.66 -7.78
N GLU A 143 -10.18 26.65 -8.73
CA GLU A 143 -10.52 26.41 -10.14
C GLU A 143 -10.23 24.95 -10.45
N PHE A 144 -11.11 24.07 -9.98
CA PHE A 144 -11.19 22.72 -10.50
C PHE A 144 -11.89 22.82 -11.86
N GLU A 145 -11.11 22.86 -12.93
CA GLU A 145 -11.61 22.67 -14.28
C GLU A 145 -12.30 21.32 -14.37
N ASP A 146 -13.62 21.37 -14.47
CA ASP A 146 -14.44 20.25 -14.90
C ASP A 146 -14.00 19.84 -16.31
N LEU A 147 -13.11 18.85 -16.39
CA LEU A 147 -12.84 18.14 -17.63
C LEU A 147 -14.02 17.22 -17.86
N ASP A 148 -14.95 17.68 -18.66
CA ASP A 148 -16.01 16.92 -19.29
C ASP A 148 -15.37 15.72 -20.02
N ASP A 149 -15.52 14.52 -19.45
CA ASP A 149 -15.33 13.28 -20.15
C ASP A 149 -16.51 13.13 -21.15
N GLU A 150 -16.35 13.67 -22.33
CA GLU A 150 -17.19 13.32 -23.48
C GLU A 150 -16.84 11.89 -23.89
N ASP A 151 -17.58 10.94 -23.36
CA ASP A 151 -17.63 9.57 -23.84
C ASP A 151 -18.29 9.58 -25.24
N ASP A 152 -17.48 9.59 -26.28
CA ASP A 152 -17.86 9.28 -27.64
C ASP A 152 -18.19 7.77 -27.76
N ASP A 153 -19.39 7.39 -27.34
CA ASP A 153 -20.02 6.14 -27.73
C ASP A 153 -20.59 6.30 -29.15
N GLU A 154 -19.73 6.22 -30.16
CA GLU A 154 -20.17 5.96 -31.54
C GLU A 154 -20.57 4.50 -31.66
N GLU A 155 -21.87 4.22 -31.50
CA GLU A 155 -22.51 3.00 -31.92
C GLU A 155 -22.50 2.94 -33.47
N GLU A 156 -21.59 2.18 -34.04
CA GLU A 156 -21.70 1.75 -35.46
C GLU A 156 -22.67 0.58 -35.55
N ASP A 157 -23.96 0.89 -35.71
CA ASP A 157 -24.97 0.00 -36.28
C ASP A 157 -24.72 -0.13 -37.76
N GLU A 158 -23.99 -1.16 -38.22
CA GLU A 158 -24.02 -1.59 -39.63
C GLU A 158 -24.89 -2.81 -39.83
N ASP A 159 -25.97 -2.52 -40.47
CA ASP A 159 -26.97 -3.31 -41.18
C ASP A 159 -26.46 -4.66 -41.70
N MET A 160 -27.09 -5.76 -41.26
CA MET A 160 -27.13 -7.01 -41.98
C MET A 160 -28.43 -7.04 -42.79
N GLU A 161 -28.33 -6.62 -44.04
CA GLU A 161 -29.36 -6.91 -45.03
C GLU A 161 -29.36 -8.40 -45.39
N GLU A 162 -30.56 -8.90 -45.45
CA GLU A 162 -31.00 -10.19 -45.95
C GLU A 162 -30.54 -10.40 -47.40
N ASP A 163 -30.12 -11.61 -47.75
CA ASP A 163 -30.34 -12.15 -49.09
C ASP A 163 -30.73 -13.62 -49.00
N GLU A 164 -32.02 -13.85 -49.26
CA GLU A 164 -32.59 -15.10 -49.75
C GLU A 164 -31.99 -15.44 -51.11
N VAL A 165 -31.59 -16.68 -51.32
CA VAL A 165 -32.03 -17.59 -52.37
C VAL A 165 -31.59 -19.02 -52.05
#